data_7db8bef3528895ad5a30eded7eb31b08
#
_entry.id   7db8bef3528895ad5a30eded7eb31b08
#
_cell.length_a   1.000
_cell.length_b   1.000
_cell.length_c   1.000
_cell.angle_alpha   90.00
_cell.angle_beta   90.00
_cell.angle_gamma   90.00
#
_symmetry.space_group_name_H-M   'P 1'
#
loop_
_entity.id
_entity.type
_entity.pdbx_description
1 polymer ?
#
loop_
_entity_poly.entity_id
_entity_poly.type
_entity_poly.pdbx_seq_one_letter_code
_entity_poly.pdbx_strand_id
1 'polypeptide(L)'
;MTDAKDIEQAAQRVSDARGYLHIDDKRAELARLDEESAAPGFWDDAAHAQSVSKQASNLRDTIHEYEEAAALLEDARAALELADEDGAFAAEAEDALARLAVMLDGLEVTSWFSD
;
A
#
# COMPACT_ATOMS: atom_id res chain seq x y z
N MET A 1 -8.50 -23.82 -3.31
CA MET A 1 -7.05 -24.03 -3.34
C MET A 1 -6.38 -22.88 -4.07
N THR A 2 -5.37 -22.28 -3.48
CA THR A 2 -4.66 -21.14 -4.07
C THR A 2 -3.77 -21.61 -5.21
N ASP A 3 -3.87 -20.96 -6.36
CA ASP A 3 -3.06 -21.26 -7.53
C ASP A 3 -2.53 -19.96 -8.18
N ALA A 4 -1.78 -20.11 -9.30
CA ALA A 4 -1.20 -18.98 -10.01
C ALA A 4 -2.27 -17.99 -10.49
N LYS A 5 -3.46 -18.46 -10.83
CA LYS A 5 -4.57 -17.60 -11.28
C LYS A 5 -5.06 -16.71 -10.15
N ASP A 6 -5.13 -17.25 -8.92
CA ASP A 6 -5.51 -16.46 -7.74
C ASP A 6 -4.49 -15.35 -7.49
N ILE A 7 -3.20 -15.66 -7.66
CA ILE A 7 -2.12 -14.68 -7.53
C ILE A 7 -2.26 -13.58 -8.60
N GLU A 8 -2.55 -13.96 -9.85
CA GLU A 8 -2.72 -12.99 -10.92
C GLU A 8 -3.89 -12.06 -10.69
N GLN A 9 -5.01 -12.58 -10.18
CA GLN A 9 -6.18 -11.77 -9.84
C GLN A 9 -5.86 -10.78 -8.72
N ALA A 10 -5.16 -11.24 -7.70
CA ALA A 10 -4.72 -10.37 -6.61
C ALA A 10 -3.74 -9.30 -7.10
N ALA A 11 -2.82 -9.69 -7.99
CA ALA A 11 -1.85 -8.76 -8.58
C ALA A 11 -2.55 -7.65 -9.37
N GLN A 12 -3.63 -8.00 -10.09
CA GLN A 12 -4.42 -7.01 -10.82
C GLN A 12 -5.08 -6.04 -9.86
N ARG A 13 -5.64 -6.53 -8.75
CA ARG A 13 -6.27 -5.66 -7.74
C ARG A 13 -5.25 -4.72 -7.10
N VAL A 14 -4.04 -5.20 -6.82
CA VAL A 14 -2.97 -4.34 -6.27
C VAL A 14 -2.56 -3.28 -7.29
N SER A 15 -2.42 -3.67 -8.56
CA SER A 15 -2.12 -2.72 -9.63
C SER A 15 -3.20 -1.66 -9.76
N ASP A 16 -4.48 -2.06 -9.70
CA ASP A 16 -5.61 -1.13 -9.75
C ASP A 16 -5.57 -0.16 -8.55
N ALA A 17 -5.20 -0.65 -7.37
CA ALA A 17 -5.09 0.18 -6.16
C ALA A 17 -4.06 1.30 -6.33
N ARG A 18 -2.93 0.99 -6.98
CA ARG A 18 -1.92 2.01 -7.28
C ARG A 18 -2.53 3.17 -8.06
N GLY A 19 -3.44 2.86 -8.98
CA GLY A 19 -4.13 3.86 -9.80
C GLY A 19 -5.19 4.64 -9.04
N TYR A 20 -6.16 3.95 -8.43
CA TYR A 20 -7.27 4.66 -7.78
C TYR A 20 -6.86 5.36 -6.48
N LEU A 21 -5.77 4.93 -5.83
CA LEU A 21 -5.21 5.63 -4.68
C LEU A 21 -4.25 6.75 -5.07
N HIS A 22 -3.94 6.89 -6.34
CA HIS A 22 -2.98 7.90 -6.85
C HIS A 22 -1.63 7.82 -6.13
N ILE A 23 -1.10 6.61 -6.00
CA ILE A 23 0.14 6.38 -5.22
C ILE A 23 1.33 7.15 -5.78
N ASP A 24 1.51 7.16 -7.10
CA ASP A 24 2.66 7.86 -7.71
C ASP A 24 2.59 9.36 -7.44
N ASP A 25 1.40 9.96 -7.57
CA ASP A 25 1.18 11.38 -7.28
C ASP A 25 1.41 11.68 -5.80
N LYS A 26 0.95 10.78 -4.91
CA LYS A 26 1.13 10.94 -3.48
C LYS A 26 2.60 10.86 -3.07
N ARG A 27 3.36 9.96 -3.69
CA ARG A 27 4.80 9.87 -3.45
C ARG A 27 5.53 11.14 -3.86
N ALA A 28 5.16 11.70 -5.02
CA ALA A 28 5.75 12.95 -5.50
C ALA A 28 5.39 14.12 -4.57
N GLU A 29 4.13 14.20 -4.14
CA GLU A 29 3.68 15.23 -3.20
C GLU A 29 4.37 15.11 -1.85
N LEU A 30 4.52 13.88 -1.33
CA LEU A 30 5.22 13.65 -0.08
C LEU A 30 6.68 14.09 -0.17
N ALA A 31 7.36 13.78 -1.27
CA ALA A 31 8.74 14.22 -1.48
C ALA A 31 8.84 15.75 -1.48
N ARG A 32 7.90 16.43 -2.11
CA ARG A 32 7.82 17.88 -2.12
C ARG A 32 7.64 18.46 -0.71
N LEU A 33 6.73 17.87 0.07
CA LEU A 33 6.48 18.30 1.45
C LEU A 33 7.68 18.04 2.36
N ASP A 34 8.35 16.90 2.20
CA ASP A 34 9.55 16.59 2.97
C ASP A 34 10.69 17.57 2.65
N GLU A 35 10.84 17.95 1.39
CA GLU A 35 11.83 18.94 0.97
C GLU A 35 11.51 20.31 1.55
N GLU A 36 10.24 20.72 1.51
CA GLU A 36 9.77 21.97 2.13
C GLU A 36 10.07 21.99 3.63
N SER A 37 9.82 20.88 4.32
CA SER A 37 10.05 20.76 5.77
C SER A 37 11.52 20.84 6.15
N ALA A 38 12.42 20.56 5.23
CA ALA A 38 13.86 20.64 5.46
C ALA A 38 14.42 22.04 5.20
N ALA A 39 13.63 22.94 4.65
CA ALA A 39 14.07 24.29 4.31
C ALA A 39 14.30 25.14 5.57
N PRO A 40 15.31 26.03 5.57
CA PRO A 40 15.53 26.95 6.69
C PRO A 40 14.30 27.83 6.93
N GLY A 41 13.94 28.00 8.19
CA GLY A 41 12.81 28.86 8.56
C GLY A 41 11.43 28.20 8.45
N PHE A 42 11.36 26.99 7.94
CA PHE A 42 10.08 26.28 7.80
C PHE A 42 9.31 26.21 9.15
N TRP A 43 10.00 25.91 10.23
CA TRP A 43 9.40 25.70 11.55
C TRP A 43 9.08 27.02 12.27
N ASP A 44 9.48 28.17 11.71
CA ASP A 44 9.20 29.49 12.30
C ASP A 44 7.71 29.83 12.19
N ASP A 45 7.03 29.33 11.17
CA ASP A 45 5.58 29.46 11.03
C ASP A 45 4.93 28.17 11.53
N ALA A 46 4.54 28.17 12.81
CA ALA A 46 4.02 26.96 13.47
C ALA A 46 2.73 26.45 12.83
N ALA A 47 1.83 27.34 12.42
CA ALA A 47 0.56 26.92 11.80
C ALA A 47 0.78 26.26 10.45
N HIS A 48 1.66 26.82 9.62
CA HIS A 48 2.00 26.24 8.33
C HIS A 48 2.72 24.90 8.49
N ALA A 49 3.69 24.82 9.42
CA ALA A 49 4.44 23.61 9.70
C ALA A 49 3.50 22.49 10.16
N GLN A 50 2.52 22.79 11.00
CA GLN A 50 1.53 21.82 11.47
C GLN A 50 0.66 21.30 10.32
N SER A 51 0.21 22.19 9.45
CA SER A 51 -0.60 21.84 8.28
C SER A 51 0.17 20.90 7.35
N VAL A 52 1.43 21.24 7.02
CA VAL A 52 2.28 20.42 6.15
C VAL A 52 2.57 19.07 6.79
N SER A 53 2.86 19.04 8.08
CA SER A 53 3.13 17.79 8.80
C SER A 53 1.94 16.85 8.78
N LYS A 54 0.73 17.39 8.93
CA LYS A 54 -0.51 16.61 8.86
C LYS A 54 -0.73 16.04 7.47
N GLN A 55 -0.53 16.85 6.43
CA GLN A 55 -0.65 16.40 5.05
C GLN A 55 0.36 15.29 4.75
N ALA A 56 1.62 15.47 5.16
CA ALA A 56 2.67 14.47 4.96
C ALA A 56 2.32 13.16 5.67
N SER A 57 1.81 13.24 6.89
CA SER A 57 1.40 12.05 7.66
C SER A 57 0.29 11.29 6.94
N ASN A 58 -0.73 11.98 6.43
CA ASN A 58 -1.83 11.36 5.71
C ASN A 58 -1.34 10.68 4.42
N LEU A 59 -0.42 11.32 3.70
CA LEU A 59 0.16 10.73 2.50
C LEU A 59 0.97 9.47 2.82
N ARG A 60 1.78 9.51 3.88
CA ARG A 60 2.57 8.34 4.32
C ARG A 60 1.67 7.18 4.70
N ASP A 61 0.56 7.44 5.40
CA ASP A 61 -0.36 6.40 5.82
C ASP A 61 -0.96 5.66 4.61
N THR A 62 -1.43 6.38 3.60
CA THR A 62 -2.00 5.77 2.40
C THR A 62 -0.94 5.00 1.60
N ILE A 63 0.23 5.59 1.43
CA ILE A 63 1.34 4.94 0.73
C ILE A 63 1.73 3.64 1.46
N HIS A 64 1.81 3.70 2.79
CA HIS A 64 2.16 2.53 3.60
C HIS A 64 1.13 1.41 3.48
N GLU A 65 -0.16 1.74 3.50
CA GLU A 65 -1.24 0.76 3.31
C GLU A 65 -1.12 0.05 1.95
N TYR A 66 -0.85 0.82 0.90
CA TYR A 66 -0.61 0.25 -0.43
C TYR A 66 0.62 -0.67 -0.42
N GLU A 67 1.72 -0.23 0.19
CA GLU A 67 2.95 -1.01 0.25
C GLU A 67 2.78 -2.30 1.03
N GLU A 68 1.96 -2.30 2.10
CA GLU A 68 1.62 -3.52 2.83
C GLU A 68 0.85 -4.49 1.96
N ALA A 69 -0.10 -3.99 1.16
CA ALA A 69 -0.84 -4.83 0.22
C ALA A 69 0.10 -5.46 -0.82
N ALA A 70 1.01 -4.66 -1.37
CA ALA A 70 2.00 -5.17 -2.34
C ALA A 70 2.92 -6.21 -1.71
N ALA A 71 3.32 -6.02 -0.46
CA ALA A 71 4.16 -6.97 0.27
C ALA A 71 3.44 -8.31 0.51
N LEU A 72 2.15 -8.26 0.88
CA LEU A 72 1.35 -9.48 1.04
C LEU A 72 1.23 -10.27 -0.27
N LEU A 73 1.11 -9.57 -1.39
CA LEU A 73 1.10 -10.21 -2.71
C LEU A 73 2.40 -10.96 -2.97
N GLU A 74 3.54 -10.35 -2.67
CA GLU A 74 4.85 -10.98 -2.85
C GLU A 74 5.03 -12.17 -1.89
N ASP A 75 4.55 -12.04 -0.65
CA ASP A 75 4.57 -13.15 0.31
C ASP A 75 3.76 -14.34 -0.22
N ALA A 76 2.57 -14.06 -0.78
CA ALA A 76 1.73 -15.10 -1.35
C ALA A 76 2.41 -15.80 -2.55
N ARG A 77 3.08 -15.03 -3.41
CA ARG A 77 3.84 -15.59 -4.54
C ARG A 77 4.95 -16.51 -4.07
N ALA A 78 5.74 -16.03 -3.11
CA ALA A 78 6.85 -16.79 -2.57
C ALA A 78 6.38 -18.08 -1.91
N ALA A 79 5.29 -18.00 -1.13
CA ALA A 79 4.73 -19.17 -0.47
C ALA A 79 4.20 -20.19 -1.49
N LEU A 80 3.55 -19.72 -2.56
CA LEU A 80 3.04 -20.61 -3.59
C LEU A 80 4.17 -21.36 -4.32
N GLU A 81 5.28 -20.68 -4.60
CA GLU A 81 6.45 -21.30 -5.20
C GLU A 81 7.04 -22.39 -4.31
N LEU A 82 7.10 -22.12 -2.99
CA LEU A 82 7.63 -23.08 -2.02
C LEU A 82 6.66 -24.22 -1.74
N ALA A 83 5.37 -24.07 -2.04
CA ALA A 83 4.36 -25.09 -1.83
C ALA A 83 4.61 -26.36 -2.64
N ASP A 84 5.31 -26.28 -3.75
CA ASP A 84 5.68 -27.45 -4.57
C ASP A 84 6.65 -28.35 -3.81
N GLU A 85 7.47 -27.81 -2.92
CA GLU A 85 8.45 -28.55 -2.14
C GLU A 85 7.92 -28.95 -0.76
N ASP A 86 7.11 -28.08 -0.15
CA ASP A 86 6.53 -28.29 1.17
C ASP A 86 5.09 -27.78 1.20
N GLY A 87 4.14 -28.71 1.34
CA GLY A 87 2.71 -28.42 1.34
C GLY A 87 2.26 -27.44 2.41
N ALA A 88 3.06 -27.25 3.49
CA ALA A 88 2.73 -26.27 4.52
C ALA A 88 2.69 -24.84 3.96
N PHE A 89 3.46 -24.56 2.92
CA PHE A 89 3.47 -23.24 2.27
C PHE A 89 2.19 -22.94 1.49
N ALA A 90 1.42 -23.98 1.11
CA ALA A 90 0.12 -23.76 0.46
C ALA A 90 -0.84 -23.03 1.41
N ALA A 91 -0.85 -23.38 2.68
CA ALA A 91 -1.66 -22.73 3.70
C ALA A 91 -1.20 -21.27 3.92
N GLU A 92 0.11 -21.03 3.89
CA GLU A 92 0.64 -19.68 4.01
C GLU A 92 0.24 -18.79 2.83
N ALA A 93 0.26 -19.35 1.61
CA ALA A 93 -0.17 -18.61 0.41
C ALA A 93 -1.65 -18.25 0.52
N GLU A 94 -2.49 -19.19 0.95
CA GLU A 94 -3.92 -18.96 1.18
C GLU A 94 -4.17 -17.86 2.21
N ASP A 95 -3.46 -17.93 3.33
CA ASP A 95 -3.58 -16.94 4.40
C ASP A 95 -3.18 -15.54 3.92
N ALA A 96 -2.06 -15.43 3.22
CA ALA A 96 -1.58 -14.16 2.68
C ALA A 96 -2.59 -13.56 1.71
N LEU A 97 -3.17 -14.35 0.81
CA LEU A 97 -4.19 -13.89 -0.13
C LEU A 97 -5.47 -13.46 0.57
N ALA A 98 -5.88 -14.18 1.62
CA ALA A 98 -7.07 -13.83 2.39
C ALA A 98 -6.90 -12.48 3.09
N ARG A 99 -5.74 -12.26 3.69
CA ARG A 99 -5.40 -10.97 4.32
C ARG A 99 -5.35 -9.85 3.30
N LEU A 100 -4.75 -10.11 2.15
CA LEU A 100 -4.66 -9.15 1.05
C LEU A 100 -6.05 -8.76 0.56
N ALA A 101 -6.96 -9.72 0.40
CA ALA A 101 -8.32 -9.46 -0.04
C ALA A 101 -9.05 -8.53 0.93
N VAL A 102 -8.94 -8.76 2.23
CA VAL A 102 -9.54 -7.90 3.25
C VAL A 102 -8.97 -6.47 3.17
N MET A 103 -7.65 -6.37 3.04
CA MET A 103 -6.98 -5.08 2.93
C MET A 103 -7.42 -4.32 1.68
N LEU A 104 -7.48 -4.99 0.52
CA LEU A 104 -7.91 -4.39 -0.73
C LEU A 104 -9.38 -3.94 -0.69
N ASP A 105 -10.25 -4.73 -0.05
CA ASP A 105 -11.65 -4.35 0.15
C ASP A 105 -11.73 -3.03 0.92
N GLY A 106 -10.93 -2.89 1.98
CA GLY A 106 -10.87 -1.67 2.78
C GLY A 106 -10.36 -0.47 1.99
N LEU A 107 -9.32 -0.66 1.18
CA LEU A 107 -8.75 0.39 0.34
C LEU A 107 -9.74 0.85 -0.72
N GLU A 108 -10.48 -0.07 -1.34
CA GLU A 108 -11.51 0.26 -2.33
C GLU A 108 -12.61 1.09 -1.71
N VAL A 109 -13.10 0.70 -0.53
CA VAL A 109 -14.14 1.45 0.19
C VAL A 109 -13.64 2.85 0.54
N THR A 110 -12.42 2.96 1.06
CA THR A 110 -11.83 4.26 1.41
C THR A 110 -11.75 5.17 0.17
N SER A 111 -11.37 4.61 -0.99
CA SER A 111 -11.23 5.39 -2.22
C SER A 111 -12.56 5.99 -2.70
N TRP A 112 -13.69 5.35 -2.39
CA TRP A 112 -15.01 5.86 -2.77
C TRP A 112 -15.38 7.14 -2.03
N PHE A 113 -14.76 7.40 -0.89
CA PHE A 113 -15.01 8.58 -0.06
C PHE A 113 -13.91 9.64 -0.19
N SER A 114 -12.93 9.41 -1.08
CA SER A 114 -11.84 10.34 -1.35
C SER A 114 -12.09 11.06 -2.65
N ASP A 115 -11.97 12.36 -2.65
CA ASP A 115 -12.05 13.16 -3.88
C ASP A 115 -10.70 13.28 -4.55
#